data_e73930d4f61d133175eeb44977cb27e1
#
_entry.id   e73930d4f61d133175eeb44977cb27e1
#
_cell.length_a   1.000
_cell.length_b   1.000
_cell.length_c   1.000
_cell.angle_alpha   90.00
_cell.angle_beta   90.00
_cell.angle_gamma   90.00
#
_symmetry.space_group_name_H-M   'P 1'
#
loop_
_entity.id
_entity.type
_entity.pdbx_description
1 polymer ?
#
loop_
_entity_poly.entity_id
_entity_poly.type
_entity_poly.pdbx_seq_one_letter_code
_entity_poly.pdbx_strand_id
1 'polypeptide(L)'
;MNHFDLKTHLRDAYMRFPESDPRPVIGITGNFEDGQLRLGRGYYDSIVAAGGVPLVIPPVADTDVIINSLSRIDGLLLSGGGDVNPLWTGEEPSPLLHGINRERDLPELLITRLAFNRQLP
;
A
#
# COMPACT_ATOMS: atom_id res chain seq x y z
N MET A 1 13.48 21.53 6.65
CA MET A 1 12.85 20.44 7.42
C MET A 1 11.61 20.95 8.11
N ASN A 2 10.50 20.27 7.95
CA ASN A 2 9.27 20.65 8.61
C ASN A 2 9.37 20.41 10.11
N HIS A 3 9.08 21.43 10.86
CA HIS A 3 9.09 21.37 12.30
C HIS A 3 7.71 20.94 12.80
N PHE A 4 7.65 19.78 13.46
CA PHE A 4 6.40 19.28 14.02
C PHE A 4 6.24 19.78 15.45
N ASP A 5 5.32 20.74 15.65
CA ASP A 5 4.98 21.25 16.96
C ASP A 5 3.73 20.52 17.47
N LEU A 6 3.91 19.61 18.40
CA LEU A 6 2.83 18.81 18.94
C LEU A 6 1.69 19.63 19.53
N LYS A 7 2.03 20.68 20.25
CA LYS A 7 1.01 21.55 20.90
C LYS A 7 0.07 22.18 19.89
N THR A 8 0.63 22.74 18.82
CA THR A 8 -0.15 23.38 17.76
C THR A 8 -0.98 22.36 17.02
N HIS A 9 -0.40 21.19 16.71
CA HIS A 9 -1.12 20.13 16.00
C HIS A 9 -2.23 19.52 16.83
N LEU A 10 -2.04 19.35 18.14
CA LEU A 10 -3.11 18.88 19.02
C LEU A 10 -4.26 19.86 19.10
N ARG A 11 -3.97 21.13 19.20
CA ARG A 11 -5.00 22.16 19.25
C ARG A 11 -5.83 22.16 17.96
N ASP A 12 -5.16 22.12 16.80
CA ASP A 12 -5.84 22.06 15.52
C ASP A 12 -6.70 20.79 15.40
N ALA A 13 -6.15 19.63 15.79
CA ALA A 13 -6.86 18.37 15.73
C ALA A 13 -8.09 18.34 16.63
N TYR A 14 -8.00 18.85 17.85
CA TYR A 14 -9.15 18.90 18.78
C TYR A 14 -10.27 19.78 18.25
N MET A 15 -9.95 20.84 17.51
CA MET A 15 -10.95 21.71 16.94
C MET A 15 -11.65 21.10 15.72
N ARG A 16 -11.00 20.20 15.00
CA ARG A 16 -11.51 19.63 13.75
C ARG A 16 -11.98 18.20 13.84
N PHE A 17 -11.31 17.38 14.67
CA PHE A 17 -11.65 15.95 14.74
C PHE A 17 -13.07 15.73 15.28
N PRO A 18 -13.87 14.83 14.70
CA PRO A 18 -13.52 13.87 13.66
C PRO A 18 -13.64 14.37 12.23
N GLU A 19 -13.90 15.62 12.01
CA GLU A 19 -14.08 16.19 10.68
C GLU A 19 -12.72 16.55 10.06
N SER A 20 -12.61 16.32 8.77
CA SER A 20 -11.43 16.68 8.00
C SER A 20 -11.85 16.99 6.57
N ASP A 21 -10.99 17.71 5.83
CA ASP A 21 -11.22 17.91 4.41
C ASP A 21 -11.12 16.57 3.69
N PRO A 22 -12.09 16.20 2.83
CA PRO A 22 -12.04 14.94 2.11
C PRO A 22 -10.80 14.86 1.22
N ARG A 23 -10.10 13.73 1.30
CA ARG A 23 -8.94 13.45 0.45
C ARG A 23 -9.01 12.01 -0.01
N PRO A 24 -8.54 11.70 -1.22
CA PRO A 24 -8.51 10.32 -1.66
C PRO A 24 -7.58 9.48 -0.78
N VAL A 25 -8.03 8.29 -0.45
CA VAL A 25 -7.25 7.32 0.33
C VAL A 25 -6.58 6.37 -0.65
N ILE A 26 -5.25 6.34 -0.62
CA ILE A 26 -4.45 5.52 -1.52
C ILE A 26 -3.83 4.39 -0.73
N GLY A 27 -4.24 3.15 -1.05
CA GLY A 27 -3.62 1.98 -0.48
C GLY A 27 -2.26 1.74 -1.11
N ILE A 28 -1.26 1.40 -0.30
CA ILE A 28 0.08 1.09 -0.78
C ILE A 28 0.46 -0.30 -0.31
N THR A 29 0.91 -1.14 -1.25
CA THR A 29 1.51 -2.42 -0.87
C THR A 29 2.94 -2.18 -0.41
N GLY A 30 3.35 -2.87 0.65
CA GLY A 30 4.73 -2.83 1.12
C GLY A 30 5.50 -4.06 0.71
N ASN A 31 6.81 -4.02 0.89
CA ASN A 31 7.65 -5.19 0.70
C ASN A 31 7.82 -5.94 2.02
N PHE A 32 7.89 -7.26 1.93
CA PHE A 32 8.10 -8.11 3.11
C PHE A 32 9.50 -8.69 3.06
N GLU A 33 10.32 -8.31 4.04
CA GLU A 33 11.71 -8.77 4.16
C GLU A 33 12.04 -9.08 5.61
N ASP A 34 12.72 -10.19 5.85
CA ASP A 34 13.19 -10.58 7.19
C ASP A 34 12.08 -10.55 8.25
N GLY A 35 10.88 -10.99 7.89
CA GLY A 35 9.73 -10.98 8.78
C GLY A 35 9.15 -9.61 9.07
N GLN A 36 9.54 -8.61 8.30
CA GLN A 36 9.11 -7.23 8.51
C GLN A 36 8.51 -6.64 7.25
N LEU A 37 7.46 -5.84 7.44
CA LEU A 37 6.92 -5.02 6.36
C LEU A 37 7.78 -3.77 6.22
N ARG A 38 8.25 -3.51 5.00
CA ARG A 38 9.09 -2.35 4.70
C ARG A 38 8.49 -1.55 3.56
N LEU A 39 8.53 -0.24 3.70
CA LEU A 39 8.07 0.67 2.67
C LEU A 39 8.97 1.90 2.65
N GLY A 40 9.51 2.20 1.48
CA GLY A 40 10.34 3.38 1.31
C GLY A 40 9.53 4.65 1.54
N ARG A 41 10.13 5.61 2.24
CA ARG A 41 9.50 6.87 2.59
C ARG A 41 8.98 7.65 1.37
N GLY A 42 9.72 7.58 0.25
CA GLY A 42 9.33 8.29 -0.97
C GLY A 42 7.94 7.94 -1.47
N TYR A 43 7.49 6.71 -1.26
CA TYR A 43 6.16 6.29 -1.71
C TYR A 43 5.06 7.05 -0.97
N TYR A 44 5.07 7.03 0.37
CA TYR A 44 4.00 7.68 1.11
C TYR A 44 4.13 9.20 1.13
N ASP A 45 5.35 9.74 1.14
CA ASP A 45 5.56 11.19 1.06
C ASP A 45 5.03 11.76 -0.27
N SER A 46 5.20 11.03 -1.37
CA SER A 46 4.67 11.44 -2.67
C SER A 46 3.15 11.53 -2.69
N ILE A 47 2.48 10.57 -2.04
CA ILE A 47 1.02 10.58 -1.94
C ILE A 47 0.55 11.77 -1.12
N VAL A 48 1.20 12.05 0.01
CA VAL A 48 0.87 13.20 0.85
C VAL A 48 1.07 14.50 0.09
N ALA A 49 2.18 14.62 -0.64
CA ALA A 49 2.48 15.81 -1.44
C ALA A 49 1.44 16.03 -2.55
N ALA A 50 0.86 14.97 -3.08
CA ALA A 50 -0.18 15.04 -4.11
C ALA A 50 -1.59 15.28 -3.52
N GLY A 51 -1.72 15.36 -2.21
CA GLY A 51 -3.00 15.61 -1.54
C GLY A 51 -3.77 14.36 -1.14
N GLY A 52 -3.16 13.19 -1.19
CA GLY A 52 -3.80 11.94 -0.80
C GLY A 52 -3.47 11.51 0.63
N VAL A 53 -4.15 10.46 1.07
CA VAL A 53 -3.91 9.83 2.37
C VAL A 53 -3.32 8.45 2.12
N PRO A 54 -2.06 8.19 2.49
CA PRO A 54 -1.47 6.87 2.30
C PRO A 54 -1.91 5.90 3.40
N LEU A 55 -2.38 4.72 3.01
CA LEU A 55 -2.65 3.62 3.91
C LEU A 55 -1.87 2.39 3.44
N VAL A 56 -1.04 1.84 4.29
CA VAL A 56 -0.22 0.67 3.94
C VAL A 56 -1.04 -0.59 4.10
N ILE A 57 -1.07 -1.42 3.06
CA ILE A 57 -1.76 -2.71 3.07
C ILE A 57 -0.71 -3.80 3.31
N PRO A 58 -0.79 -4.54 4.43
CA PRO A 58 0.17 -5.61 4.70
C PRO A 58 -0.03 -6.80 3.76
N PRO A 59 1.04 -7.58 3.50
CA PRO A 59 0.97 -8.72 2.61
C PRO A 59 0.38 -9.95 3.30
N VAL A 60 -0.90 -9.91 3.62
CA VAL A 60 -1.61 -11.04 4.22
C VAL A 60 -2.45 -11.76 3.18
N ALA A 61 -2.35 -13.09 3.15
CA ALA A 61 -3.12 -13.92 2.23
C ALA A 61 -4.47 -14.31 2.84
N ASP A 62 -5.24 -13.30 3.23
CA ASP A 62 -6.58 -13.46 3.79
C ASP A 62 -7.56 -12.68 2.93
N THR A 63 -8.47 -13.40 2.30
CA THR A 63 -9.40 -12.82 1.33
C THR A 63 -10.27 -11.73 1.95
N ASP A 64 -10.79 -11.96 3.15
CA ASP A 64 -11.64 -10.97 3.81
C ASP A 64 -10.89 -9.71 4.18
N VAL A 65 -9.64 -9.86 4.66
CA VAL A 65 -8.78 -8.71 4.96
C VAL A 65 -8.52 -7.89 3.71
N ILE A 66 -8.22 -8.56 2.60
CA ILE A 66 -7.94 -7.88 1.34
C ILE A 66 -9.19 -7.16 0.81
N ILE A 67 -10.34 -7.82 0.81
CA ILE A 67 -11.60 -7.20 0.35
C ILE A 67 -11.93 -5.98 1.21
N ASN A 68 -11.83 -6.11 2.54
CA ASN A 68 -12.08 -4.99 3.44
C ASN A 68 -11.11 -3.83 3.22
N SER A 69 -9.84 -4.14 2.97
CA SER A 69 -8.85 -3.11 2.68
C SER A 69 -9.18 -2.37 1.39
N LEU A 70 -9.47 -3.11 0.31
CA LEU A 70 -9.79 -2.51 -0.98
C LEU A 70 -11.08 -1.71 -0.96
N SER A 71 -12.02 -2.04 -0.10
CA SER A 71 -13.28 -1.31 0.01
C SER A 71 -13.13 0.06 0.69
N ARG A 72 -11.99 0.31 1.32
CA ARG A 72 -11.73 1.55 2.07
C ARG A 72 -10.76 2.50 1.38
N ILE A 73 -10.30 2.16 0.18
CA ILE A 73 -9.36 2.99 -0.56
C ILE A 73 -9.99 3.48 -1.87
N ASP A 74 -9.50 4.61 -2.34
CA ASP A 74 -9.94 5.22 -3.59
C ASP A 74 -8.97 4.92 -4.74
N GLY A 75 -7.77 4.49 -4.44
CA GLY A 75 -6.76 4.11 -5.41
C GLY A 75 -5.74 3.18 -4.79
N LEU A 76 -4.96 2.52 -5.63
CA LEU A 76 -3.96 1.55 -5.20
C LEU A 76 -2.61 1.85 -5.84
N LEU A 77 -1.57 1.91 -5.02
CA LEU A 77 -0.20 2.03 -5.48
C LEU A 77 0.55 0.74 -5.15
N LEU A 78 1.06 0.09 -6.18
CA LEU A 78 1.92 -1.08 -6.00
C LEU A 78 3.35 -0.60 -5.86
N SER A 79 3.94 -0.77 -4.67
CA SER A 79 5.30 -0.34 -4.43
C SER A 79 6.30 -1.23 -5.18
N GLY A 80 7.49 -0.71 -5.44
CA GLY A 80 8.57 -1.49 -6.00
C GLY A 80 8.99 -2.61 -5.07
N GLY A 81 9.62 -3.63 -5.62
CA GLY A 81 10.10 -4.79 -4.86
C GLY A 81 10.69 -5.81 -5.79
N GLY A 82 10.75 -7.05 -5.35
CA GLY A 82 11.23 -8.15 -6.17
C GLY A 82 10.25 -8.54 -7.27
N ASP A 83 10.72 -9.30 -8.23
CA ASP A 83 9.87 -9.82 -9.29
C ASP A 83 8.85 -10.82 -8.74
N VAL A 84 7.66 -10.82 -9.33
CA VAL A 84 6.64 -11.81 -9.01
C VAL A 84 7.13 -13.19 -9.48
N ASN A 85 6.90 -14.22 -8.65
CA ASN A 85 7.27 -15.57 -9.01
C ASN A 85 6.52 -16.00 -10.28
N PRO A 86 7.21 -16.31 -11.38
CA PRO A 86 6.56 -16.65 -12.64
C PRO A 86 5.69 -17.91 -12.59
N LEU A 87 5.91 -18.78 -11.60
CA LEU A 87 5.08 -19.97 -11.41
C LEU A 87 3.62 -19.62 -11.12
N TRP A 88 3.38 -18.45 -10.49
CA TRP A 88 2.00 -18.00 -10.22
C TRP A 88 1.28 -17.49 -11.47
N THR A 89 2.02 -17.12 -12.50
CA THR A 89 1.46 -16.63 -13.76
C THR A 89 1.51 -17.69 -14.87
N GLY A 90 2.09 -18.85 -14.59
CA GLY A 90 2.27 -19.92 -15.59
C GLY A 90 3.49 -19.74 -16.48
N GLU A 91 4.36 -18.79 -16.16
CA GLU A 91 5.59 -18.55 -16.91
C GLU A 91 6.75 -19.34 -16.31
N GLU A 92 7.78 -19.61 -17.14
CA GLU A 92 8.99 -20.23 -16.65
C GLU A 92 9.91 -19.21 -15.98
N PRO A 93 10.62 -19.60 -14.90
CA PRO A 93 11.58 -18.70 -14.26
C PRO A 93 12.67 -18.26 -15.24
N SER A 94 13.03 -16.99 -15.17
CA SER A 94 14.13 -16.42 -15.93
C SER A 94 15.33 -16.23 -15.01
N PRO A 95 16.57 -16.46 -15.49
CA PRO A 95 17.75 -16.17 -14.67
C PRO A 95 17.92 -14.69 -14.35
N LEU A 96 17.16 -13.81 -14.99
CA LEU A 96 17.15 -12.38 -14.68
C LEU A 96 16.22 -12.04 -13.51
N LEU A 97 15.36 -12.96 -13.08
CA LEU A 97 14.49 -12.75 -11.94
C LEU A 97 15.30 -12.67 -10.65
N HIS A 98 14.93 -11.77 -9.79
CA HIS A 98 15.54 -11.62 -8.48
C HIS A 98 14.52 -11.07 -7.49
N GLY A 99 14.80 -11.25 -6.20
CA GLY A 99 13.94 -10.72 -5.15
C GLY A 99 12.55 -11.33 -5.12
N ILE A 100 12.41 -12.60 -5.55
CA ILE A 100 11.12 -13.31 -5.46
C ILE A 100 10.77 -13.45 -3.99
N ASN A 101 9.57 -12.99 -3.62
CA ASN A 101 9.11 -12.96 -2.24
C ASN A 101 7.72 -13.58 -2.16
N ARG A 102 7.65 -14.82 -1.68
CA ARG A 102 6.40 -15.58 -1.64
C ARG A 102 5.37 -14.97 -0.70
N GLU A 103 5.81 -14.44 0.43
CA GLU A 103 4.93 -13.81 1.41
C GLU A 103 4.26 -12.56 0.86
N ARG A 104 4.87 -11.93 -0.14
CA ARG A 104 4.34 -10.74 -0.81
C ARG A 104 3.59 -11.09 -2.09
N ASP A 105 4.10 -12.04 -2.89
CA ASP A 105 3.63 -12.30 -4.25
C ASP A 105 2.16 -12.73 -4.29
N LEU A 106 1.77 -13.68 -3.46
CA LEU A 106 0.39 -14.17 -3.45
C LEU A 106 -0.61 -13.10 -3.03
N PRO A 107 -0.41 -12.39 -1.90
CA PRO A 107 -1.31 -11.30 -1.54
C PRO A 107 -1.37 -10.21 -2.58
N GLU A 108 -0.23 -9.84 -3.16
CA GLU A 108 -0.17 -8.77 -4.16
C GLU A 108 -0.89 -9.14 -5.45
N LEU A 109 -0.77 -10.39 -5.90
CA LEU A 109 -1.53 -10.87 -7.07
C LEU A 109 -3.03 -10.83 -6.80
N LEU A 110 -3.46 -11.25 -5.63
CA LEU A 110 -4.88 -11.21 -5.26
C LEU A 110 -5.39 -9.77 -5.19
N ILE A 111 -4.64 -8.89 -4.55
CA ILE A 111 -4.97 -7.46 -4.47
C ILE A 111 -5.10 -6.86 -5.87
N THR A 112 -4.13 -7.13 -6.74
CA THR A 112 -4.10 -6.58 -8.09
C THR A 112 -5.30 -7.03 -8.91
N ARG A 113 -5.64 -8.31 -8.85
CA ARG A 113 -6.79 -8.85 -9.59
C ARG A 113 -8.10 -8.27 -9.10
N LEU A 114 -8.29 -8.20 -7.79
CA LEU A 114 -9.51 -7.64 -7.23
C LEU A 114 -9.65 -6.14 -7.52
N ALA A 115 -8.55 -5.40 -7.44
CA ALA A 115 -8.54 -3.98 -7.77
C ALA A 115 -8.88 -3.76 -9.26
N PHE A 116 -8.31 -4.57 -10.14
CA PHE A 116 -8.61 -4.51 -11.57
C PHE A 116 -10.09 -4.79 -11.85
N ASN A 117 -10.64 -5.83 -11.23
CA ASN A 117 -12.04 -6.20 -11.43
C ASN A 117 -13.01 -5.11 -10.94
N ARG A 118 -12.62 -4.34 -9.93
CA ARG A 118 -13.41 -3.21 -9.43
C ARG A 118 -13.10 -1.91 -10.14
N GLN A 119 -12.21 -1.93 -11.11
CA GLN A 119 -11.76 -0.73 -11.84
C GLN A 119 -11.21 0.34 -10.90
N LEU A 120 -10.52 -0.08 -9.87
CA LEU A 120 -9.87 0.82 -8.91
C LEU A 120 -8.61 1.42 -9.55
N PRO A 121 -8.45 2.75 -9.52
CA PRO A 121 -7.24 3.39 -10.04
C PRO A 121 -5.97 2.90 -9.38
#